data_f6c4bcfc58cc943c0ac2ab309c26e073
#
_entry.id   f6c4bcfc58cc943c0ac2ab309c26e073
#
_cell.length_a   1.000
_cell.length_b   1.000
_cell.length_c   1.000
_cell.angle_alpha   90.00
_cell.angle_beta   90.00
_cell.angle_gamma   90.00
#
_symmetry.space_group_name_H-M   'P 1'
#
loop_
_entity.id
_entity.type
_entity.pdbx_description
1 polymer ?
#
loop_
_entity_poly.entity_id
_entity_poly.type
_entity_poly.pdbx_seq_one_letter_code
_entity_poly.pdbx_strand_id
1 'polypeptide(L)'
;MLTITPNFAQERALRLLRSEWKSHRTFMISSPTGSGKTALAAFITHGCNSRNMRVMFVVPYTILIEQTAARFIDYGIPMEDIGFVWRDHPNYDPTRLIQIASADTLIRREFPDNIDLLFIDEAHLRRKKLLEVIRDNEFKVIGLSGTPFSPFLGTYYERLIKPTTMKELIERGDLSPYEFYAPTKPDLSAVKSTSSAEYGSDYKEAEIAAIMSGADLVGDVVDNWLANGQNLPTICFCVTVSHANFVTVAFNWAGVNAEIITADTPHEERQLIIHRFEQGGTKIIVNVGTLVAGFDSDVRC
;
A
#
# COMPACT_ATOMS: atom_id res chain seq x y z
N MET A 1 -1.41 -26.53 4.83
CA MET A 1 -1.23 -26.39 3.35
C MET A 1 -1.95 -25.12 2.94
N LEU A 2 -1.37 -24.31 2.04
CA LEU A 2 -2.03 -23.07 1.60
C LEU A 2 -3.32 -23.37 0.83
N THR A 3 -4.30 -22.48 0.98
CA THR A 3 -5.63 -22.56 0.32
C THR A 3 -5.63 -21.94 -1.08
N ILE A 4 -4.53 -21.23 -1.43
CA ILE A 4 -4.38 -20.51 -2.70
C ILE A 4 -3.31 -21.18 -3.57
N THR A 5 -3.42 -20.95 -4.89
CA THR A 5 -2.40 -21.31 -5.89
C THR A 5 -1.75 -20.05 -6.46
N PRO A 6 -0.44 -20.07 -6.75
CA PRO A 6 0.21 -18.90 -7.30
C PRO A 6 -0.31 -18.58 -8.71
N ASN A 7 -0.55 -17.30 -8.98
CA ASN A 7 -0.80 -16.82 -10.33
C ASN A 7 0.51 -16.73 -11.13
N PHE A 8 0.42 -16.44 -12.43
CA PHE A 8 1.59 -16.41 -13.32
C PHE A 8 2.70 -15.45 -12.86
N ALA A 9 2.32 -14.28 -12.30
CA ALA A 9 3.29 -13.29 -11.83
C ALA A 9 4.00 -13.79 -10.56
N GLN A 10 3.27 -14.42 -9.67
CA GLN A 10 3.81 -15.03 -8.45
C GLN A 10 4.72 -16.23 -8.78
N GLU A 11 4.31 -17.10 -9.72
CA GLU A 11 5.15 -18.21 -10.19
C GLU A 11 6.46 -17.71 -10.80
N ARG A 12 6.38 -16.66 -11.63
CA ARG A 12 7.56 -16.03 -12.25
C ARG A 12 8.45 -15.39 -11.18
N ALA A 13 7.89 -14.70 -10.19
CA ALA A 13 8.62 -14.13 -9.07
C ALA A 13 9.35 -15.22 -8.26
N LEU A 14 8.65 -16.28 -7.88
CA LEU A 14 9.21 -17.42 -7.13
C LEU A 14 10.34 -18.11 -7.89
N ARG A 15 10.18 -18.31 -9.21
CA ARG A 15 11.21 -18.89 -10.06
C ARG A 15 12.46 -18.02 -10.12
N LEU A 16 12.30 -16.71 -10.38
CA LEU A 16 13.42 -15.77 -10.43
C LEU A 16 14.11 -15.64 -9.08
N LEU A 17 13.33 -15.55 -7.99
CA LEU A 17 13.89 -15.50 -6.65
C LEU A 17 14.72 -16.75 -6.33
N ARG A 18 14.21 -17.95 -6.65
CA ARG A 18 14.94 -19.23 -6.43
C ARG A 18 16.24 -19.30 -7.21
N SER A 19 16.26 -18.84 -8.47
CA SER A 19 17.47 -18.87 -9.29
C SER A 19 18.58 -17.96 -8.76
N GLU A 20 18.22 -16.87 -8.10
CA GLU A 20 19.16 -15.84 -7.62
C GLU A 20 19.41 -15.91 -6.10
N TRP A 21 18.69 -16.80 -5.39
CA TRP A 21 18.67 -16.84 -3.91
C TRP A 21 20.04 -17.02 -3.28
N LYS A 22 20.90 -17.85 -3.89
CA LYS A 22 22.25 -18.12 -3.36
C LYS A 22 23.23 -16.99 -3.64
N SER A 23 23.00 -16.21 -4.70
CA SER A 23 23.93 -15.19 -5.18
C SER A 23 23.72 -13.82 -4.56
N HIS A 24 22.54 -13.55 -4.02
CA HIS A 24 22.18 -12.25 -3.48
C HIS A 24 21.54 -12.39 -2.09
N ARG A 25 21.74 -11.39 -1.25
CA ARG A 25 21.16 -11.32 0.08
C ARG A 25 19.88 -10.52 0.10
N THR A 26 19.80 -9.45 -0.67
CA THR A 26 18.70 -8.50 -0.64
C THR A 26 18.03 -8.37 -2.01
N PHE A 27 16.71 -8.53 -2.04
CA PHE A 27 15.89 -8.52 -3.24
C PHE A 27 14.84 -7.44 -3.17
N MET A 28 14.67 -6.67 -4.23
CA MET A 28 13.52 -5.80 -4.46
C MET A 28 12.59 -6.47 -5.48
N ILE A 29 11.35 -6.76 -5.10
CA ILE A 29 10.35 -7.28 -6.02
C ILE A 29 9.42 -6.13 -6.45
N SER A 30 9.51 -5.78 -7.74
CA SER A 30 8.62 -4.83 -8.39
C SER A 30 7.31 -5.53 -8.74
N SER A 31 6.30 -5.33 -7.92
CA SER A 31 5.01 -6.00 -8.04
C SER A 31 3.92 -4.93 -8.13
N PRO A 32 3.34 -4.68 -9.31
CA PRO A 32 2.25 -3.71 -9.47
C PRO A 32 1.07 -4.01 -8.54
N THR A 33 0.27 -3.00 -8.24
CA THR A 33 -0.98 -3.19 -7.50
C THR A 33 -1.85 -4.22 -8.24
N GLY A 34 -2.55 -5.07 -7.50
CA GLY A 34 -3.34 -6.16 -8.08
C GLY A 34 -2.56 -7.41 -8.51
N SER A 35 -1.21 -7.40 -8.51
CA SER A 35 -0.40 -8.60 -8.83
C SER A 35 -0.35 -9.64 -7.71
N GLY A 36 -0.90 -9.34 -6.52
CA GLY A 36 -0.96 -10.25 -5.37
C GLY A 36 0.32 -10.29 -4.54
N LYS A 37 0.91 -9.13 -4.18
CA LYS A 37 2.11 -9.01 -3.33
C LYS A 37 2.00 -9.81 -2.03
N THR A 38 0.88 -9.65 -1.32
CA THR A 38 0.64 -10.32 -0.04
C THR A 38 0.58 -11.85 -0.19
N ALA A 39 -0.06 -12.34 -1.25
CA ALA A 39 -0.10 -13.78 -1.55
C ALA A 39 1.29 -14.32 -1.90
N LEU A 40 2.09 -13.57 -2.67
CA LEU A 40 3.48 -13.93 -2.94
C LEU A 40 4.30 -14.07 -1.64
N ALA A 41 4.14 -13.10 -0.72
CA ALA A 41 4.78 -13.17 0.58
C ALA A 41 4.31 -14.39 1.39
N ALA A 42 3.01 -14.72 1.35
CA ALA A 42 2.47 -15.90 2.02
C ALA A 42 3.07 -17.22 1.47
N PHE A 43 3.24 -17.37 0.15
CA PHE A 43 3.92 -18.53 -0.45
C PHE A 43 5.35 -18.69 0.06
N ILE A 44 6.11 -17.59 0.13
CA ILE A 44 7.51 -17.64 0.59
C ILE A 44 7.56 -17.92 2.08
N THR A 45 6.72 -17.24 2.88
CA THR A 45 6.61 -17.40 4.33
C THR A 45 6.24 -18.83 4.70
N HIS A 46 5.25 -19.43 4.02
CA HIS A 46 4.87 -20.83 4.23
C HIS A 46 6.05 -21.80 3.93
N GLY A 47 6.79 -21.52 2.86
CA GLY A 47 7.99 -22.31 2.51
C GLY A 47 9.13 -22.15 3.52
N CYS A 48 9.26 -21.02 4.19
CA CYS A 48 10.21 -20.78 5.28
C CYS A 48 9.74 -21.49 6.57
N ASN A 49 8.48 -21.30 6.94
CA ASN A 49 7.88 -21.90 8.14
C ASN A 49 7.99 -23.43 8.13
N SER A 50 7.74 -24.07 6.98
CA SER A 50 7.92 -25.53 6.81
C SER A 50 9.36 -26.03 7.02
N ARG A 51 10.35 -25.12 7.06
CA ARG A 51 11.76 -25.37 7.35
C ARG A 51 12.19 -24.83 8.70
N ASN A 52 11.25 -24.46 9.56
CA ASN A 52 11.50 -23.85 10.86
C ASN A 52 12.33 -22.56 10.78
N MET A 53 12.21 -21.83 9.68
CA MET A 53 12.86 -20.53 9.48
C MET A 53 11.98 -19.42 10.03
N ARG A 54 12.59 -18.46 10.67
CA ARG A 54 11.93 -17.34 11.29
C ARG A 54 11.78 -16.17 10.33
N VAL A 55 10.53 -15.74 10.10
CA VAL A 55 10.19 -14.69 9.14
C VAL A 55 9.65 -13.48 9.88
N MET A 56 10.16 -12.30 9.55
CA MET A 56 9.55 -11.04 9.97
C MET A 56 8.95 -10.34 8.75
N PHE A 57 7.67 -9.97 8.84
CA PHE A 57 6.96 -9.19 7.83
C PHE A 57 6.69 -7.78 8.37
N VAL A 58 7.29 -6.78 7.73
CA VAL A 58 7.16 -5.38 8.15
C VAL A 58 6.22 -4.66 7.22
N VAL A 59 5.12 -4.18 7.78
CA VAL A 59 4.14 -3.31 7.11
C VAL A 59 4.45 -1.84 7.38
N PRO A 60 4.06 -0.90 6.50
CA PRO A 60 4.38 0.52 6.70
C PRO A 60 3.69 1.11 7.93
N TYR A 61 2.44 0.71 8.23
CA TYR A 61 1.62 1.31 9.29
C TYR A 61 1.02 0.25 10.21
N THR A 62 0.78 0.60 11.48
CA THR A 62 0.26 -0.32 12.50
C THR A 62 -1.10 -0.93 12.15
N ILE A 63 -1.98 -0.17 11.52
CA ILE A 63 -3.31 -0.65 11.10
C ILE A 63 -3.24 -1.82 10.12
N LEU A 64 -2.14 -1.98 9.38
CA LEU A 64 -1.96 -3.05 8.40
C LEU A 64 -1.51 -4.37 9.01
N ILE A 65 -1.14 -4.40 10.31
CA ILE A 65 -0.70 -5.62 11.00
C ILE A 65 -1.81 -6.67 10.99
N GLU A 66 -2.99 -6.30 11.49
CA GLU A 66 -4.15 -7.21 11.56
C GLU A 66 -4.65 -7.60 10.17
N GLN A 67 -4.69 -6.66 9.23
CA GLN A 67 -5.10 -6.93 7.86
C GLN A 67 -4.16 -7.93 7.16
N THR A 68 -2.85 -7.78 7.35
CA THR A 68 -1.85 -8.71 6.81
C THR A 68 -1.99 -10.09 7.43
N ALA A 69 -2.19 -10.16 8.76
CA ALA A 69 -2.41 -11.42 9.45
C ALA A 69 -3.69 -12.11 8.97
N ALA A 70 -4.79 -11.38 8.85
CA ALA A 70 -6.06 -11.91 8.33
C ALA A 70 -5.87 -12.50 6.92
N ARG A 71 -5.19 -11.78 6.01
CA ARG A 71 -4.86 -12.28 4.67
C ARG A 71 -3.99 -13.55 4.71
N PHE A 72 -3.00 -13.61 5.60
CA PHE A 72 -2.16 -14.80 5.74
C PHE A 72 -2.98 -16.01 6.22
N ILE A 73 -3.92 -15.80 7.15
CA ILE A 73 -4.84 -16.83 7.65
C ILE A 73 -5.78 -17.30 6.53
N ASP A 74 -6.38 -16.38 5.78
CA ASP A 74 -7.23 -16.68 4.61
C ASP A 74 -6.49 -17.51 3.55
N TYR A 75 -5.19 -17.28 3.42
CA TYR A 75 -4.31 -18.05 2.52
C TYR A 75 -3.86 -19.40 3.11
N GLY A 76 -4.27 -19.72 4.34
CA GLY A 76 -4.03 -21.01 4.98
C GLY A 76 -2.76 -21.08 5.84
N ILE A 77 -2.18 -19.93 6.25
CA ILE A 77 -1.16 -19.89 7.29
C ILE A 77 -1.87 -19.98 8.66
N PRO A 78 -1.52 -20.95 9.53
CA PRO A 78 -2.15 -21.09 10.83
C PRO A 78 -1.93 -19.85 11.72
N MET A 79 -2.98 -19.43 12.43
CA MET A 79 -2.89 -18.28 13.35
C MET A 79 -1.88 -18.54 14.48
N GLU A 80 -1.74 -19.79 14.93
CA GLU A 80 -0.76 -20.20 15.93
C GLU A 80 0.69 -20.00 15.51
N ASP A 81 0.97 -19.84 14.23
CA ASP A 81 2.32 -19.57 13.71
C ASP A 81 2.63 -18.06 13.66
N ILE A 82 1.62 -17.20 13.81
CA ILE A 82 1.72 -15.75 13.64
C ILE A 82 1.77 -15.06 15.01
N GLY A 83 2.80 -14.24 15.24
CA GLY A 83 2.93 -13.32 16.36
C GLY A 83 2.94 -11.86 15.88
N PHE A 84 2.36 -10.97 16.67
CA PHE A 84 2.38 -9.53 16.41
C PHE A 84 3.46 -8.84 17.23
N VAL A 85 4.28 -8.03 16.60
CA VAL A 85 5.23 -7.18 17.31
C VAL A 85 4.54 -5.87 17.71
N TRP A 86 3.53 -6.01 18.58
CA TRP A 86 2.75 -4.91 19.12
C TRP A 86 2.42 -5.22 20.59
N ARG A 87 3.13 -4.57 21.54
CA ARG A 87 3.23 -4.99 22.94
C ARG A 87 1.90 -5.17 23.66
N ASP A 88 0.93 -4.30 23.38
CA ASP A 88 -0.35 -4.31 24.07
C ASP A 88 -1.44 -5.10 23.29
N HIS A 89 -1.01 -5.78 22.23
CA HIS A 89 -1.92 -6.57 21.40
C HIS A 89 -2.10 -7.97 22.00
N PRO A 90 -3.33 -8.54 22.04
CA PRO A 90 -3.58 -9.89 22.55
C PRO A 90 -2.72 -10.99 21.88
N ASN A 91 -2.39 -10.80 20.62
CA ASN A 91 -1.58 -11.71 19.82
C ASN A 91 -0.07 -11.37 19.83
N TYR A 92 0.39 -10.56 20.81
CA TYR A 92 1.82 -10.37 21.01
C TYR A 92 2.46 -11.68 21.50
N ASP A 93 3.25 -12.30 20.63
CA ASP A 93 4.00 -13.50 20.95
C ASP A 93 5.32 -13.52 20.17
N PRO A 94 6.43 -13.11 20.79
CA PRO A 94 7.74 -13.06 20.14
C PRO A 94 8.35 -14.43 19.85
N THR A 95 7.73 -15.53 20.29
CA THR A 95 8.22 -16.89 20.08
C THR A 95 7.76 -17.50 18.75
N ARG A 96 6.71 -16.94 18.15
CA ARG A 96 6.16 -17.43 16.88
C ARG A 96 7.16 -17.29 15.74
N LEU A 97 7.10 -18.22 14.78
CA LEU A 97 8.02 -18.23 13.63
C LEU A 97 7.74 -17.10 12.66
N ILE A 98 6.50 -16.66 12.55
CA ILE A 98 6.10 -15.55 11.68
C ILE A 98 5.78 -14.35 12.56
N GLN A 99 6.54 -13.27 12.40
CA GLN A 99 6.36 -12.04 13.16
C GLN A 99 5.85 -10.95 12.21
N ILE A 100 4.70 -10.33 12.53
CA ILE A 100 4.19 -9.18 11.78
C ILE A 100 4.40 -7.93 12.63
N ALA A 101 5.06 -6.92 12.05
CA ALA A 101 5.40 -5.68 12.72
C ALA A 101 5.08 -4.47 11.84
N SER A 102 4.80 -3.31 12.43
CA SER A 102 4.86 -2.07 11.66
C SER A 102 6.26 -1.45 11.72
N ALA A 103 6.62 -0.73 10.65
CA ALA A 103 7.85 0.03 10.61
C ALA A 103 7.96 1.01 11.80
N ASP A 104 6.85 1.66 12.16
CA ASP A 104 6.78 2.62 13.27
C ASP A 104 7.04 1.95 14.64
N THR A 105 6.59 0.70 14.81
CA THR A 105 6.87 -0.07 16.04
C THR A 105 8.35 -0.44 16.13
N LEU A 106 8.95 -0.88 15.03
CA LEU A 106 10.37 -1.30 14.99
C LEU A 106 11.34 -0.14 15.17
N ILE A 107 10.97 1.08 14.78
CA ILE A 107 11.79 2.28 15.03
C ILE A 107 12.05 2.49 16.52
N ARG A 108 11.13 2.10 17.38
CA ARG A 108 11.14 2.32 18.83
C ARG A 108 11.68 1.14 19.65
N ARG A 109 12.09 0.04 19.01
CA ARG A 109 12.51 -1.20 19.67
C ARG A 109 13.82 -1.72 19.10
N GLU A 110 14.47 -2.60 19.86
CA GLU A 110 15.56 -3.41 19.31
C GLU A 110 14.99 -4.41 18.30
N PHE A 111 15.71 -4.56 17.20
CA PHE A 111 15.35 -5.53 16.17
C PHE A 111 15.71 -6.93 16.66
N PRO A 112 14.85 -7.95 16.49
CA PRO A 112 15.15 -9.31 16.93
C PRO A 112 16.37 -9.91 16.21
N ASP A 113 17.30 -10.51 16.94
CA ASP A 113 18.55 -11.09 16.41
C ASP A 113 18.37 -12.40 15.64
N ASN A 114 17.23 -13.08 15.79
CA ASN A 114 17.02 -14.44 15.32
C ASN A 114 16.05 -14.50 14.12
N ILE A 115 16.18 -13.60 13.18
CA ILE A 115 15.40 -13.57 11.93
C ILE A 115 16.21 -14.20 10.81
N ASP A 116 15.59 -15.08 10.01
CA ASP A 116 16.18 -15.70 8.81
C ASP A 116 15.81 -14.94 7.55
N LEU A 117 14.58 -14.37 7.53
CA LEU A 117 14.04 -13.62 6.40
C LEU A 117 13.25 -12.41 6.87
N LEU A 118 13.59 -11.25 6.33
CA LEU A 118 12.86 -10.00 6.52
C LEU A 118 12.11 -9.63 5.25
N PHE A 119 10.79 -9.48 5.35
CA PHE A 119 9.99 -8.79 4.35
C PHE A 119 9.77 -7.33 4.74
N ILE A 120 9.82 -6.44 3.76
CA ILE A 120 9.48 -5.03 3.92
C ILE A 120 8.43 -4.69 2.84
N ASP A 121 7.20 -4.49 3.27
CA ASP A 121 6.14 -4.03 2.38
C ASP A 121 6.24 -2.51 2.18
N GLU A 122 5.82 -2.05 1.01
CA GLU A 122 6.01 -0.68 0.51
C GLU A 122 7.46 -0.16 0.71
N ALA A 123 8.42 -1.00 0.33
CA ALA A 123 9.86 -0.76 0.56
C ALA A 123 10.42 0.48 -0.14
N HIS A 124 9.63 1.15 -1.01
CA HIS A 124 9.96 2.45 -1.58
C HIS A 124 9.85 3.60 -0.55
N LEU A 125 9.15 3.38 0.59
CA LEU A 125 9.11 4.34 1.69
C LEU A 125 10.45 4.32 2.44
N ARG A 126 11.08 5.48 2.55
CA ARG A 126 12.40 5.60 3.17
C ARG A 126 12.32 5.57 4.68
N ARG A 127 12.53 4.42 5.30
CA ARG A 127 12.56 4.21 6.75
C ARG A 127 14.01 4.00 7.21
N LYS A 128 14.66 5.07 7.70
CA LYS A 128 16.10 5.07 8.03
C LYS A 128 16.53 3.87 8.87
N LYS A 129 15.80 3.56 9.95
CA LYS A 129 16.13 2.42 10.83
C LYS A 129 16.02 1.06 10.13
N LEU A 130 15.03 0.86 9.24
CA LEU A 130 14.96 -0.38 8.45
C LEU A 130 16.12 -0.49 7.46
N LEU A 131 16.55 0.63 6.88
CA LEU A 131 17.70 0.65 6.00
C LEU A 131 19.01 0.33 6.75
N GLU A 132 19.16 0.80 7.99
CA GLU A 132 20.24 0.42 8.89
C GLU A 132 20.19 -1.09 9.21
N VAL A 133 19.02 -1.62 9.53
CA VAL A 133 18.81 -3.06 9.75
C VAL A 133 19.22 -3.89 8.53
N ILE A 134 18.83 -3.46 7.31
CA ILE A 134 19.24 -4.13 6.06
C ILE A 134 20.77 -4.13 5.91
N ARG A 135 21.43 -3.02 6.22
CA ARG A 135 22.88 -2.87 6.08
C ARG A 135 23.65 -3.71 7.09
N ASP A 136 23.19 -3.73 8.33
CA ASP A 136 23.96 -4.20 9.50
C ASP A 136 23.71 -5.69 9.83
N ASN A 137 22.86 -6.39 9.06
CA ASN A 137 22.52 -7.80 9.29
C ASN A 137 22.74 -8.66 8.05
N GLU A 138 22.96 -9.97 8.26
CA GLU A 138 23.27 -10.95 7.21
C GLU A 138 22.08 -11.80 6.75
N PHE A 139 20.91 -11.67 7.39
CA PHE A 139 19.70 -12.41 6.96
C PHE A 139 19.22 -11.98 5.57
N LYS A 140 18.40 -12.80 4.94
CA LYS A 140 17.81 -12.47 3.64
C LYS A 140 16.76 -11.36 3.79
N VAL A 141 16.69 -10.47 2.80
CA VAL A 141 15.71 -9.39 2.77
C VAL A 141 14.96 -9.39 1.44
N ILE A 142 13.64 -9.25 1.52
CA ILE A 142 12.76 -9.06 0.37
C ILE A 142 11.96 -7.78 0.58
N GLY A 143 12.24 -6.76 -0.21
CA GLY A 143 11.40 -5.57 -0.33
C GLY A 143 10.32 -5.79 -1.39
N LEU A 144 9.08 -5.43 -1.07
CA LEU A 144 7.94 -5.45 -1.97
C LEU A 144 7.54 -4.01 -2.29
N SER A 145 7.32 -3.69 -3.55
CA SER A 145 6.82 -2.36 -3.96
C SER A 145 6.15 -2.40 -5.32
N GLY A 146 5.06 -1.65 -5.48
CA GLY A 146 4.47 -1.37 -6.79
C GLY A 146 5.28 -0.34 -7.59
N THR A 147 6.00 0.54 -6.92
CA THR A 147 6.73 1.69 -7.49
C THR A 147 8.17 1.79 -6.96
N PRO A 148 9.05 0.80 -7.24
CA PRO A 148 10.40 0.78 -6.69
C PRO A 148 11.37 1.71 -7.45
N PHE A 149 11.01 3.00 -7.58
CA PHE A 149 11.77 3.96 -8.41
C PHE A 149 12.62 4.93 -7.60
N SER A 150 12.64 4.81 -6.26
CA SER A 150 13.44 5.69 -5.41
C SER A 150 14.94 5.39 -5.56
N PRO A 151 15.80 6.39 -5.78
CA PRO A 151 17.24 6.18 -6.05
C PRO A 151 17.99 5.43 -4.94
N PHE A 152 17.59 5.61 -3.67
CA PHE A 152 18.24 4.95 -2.54
C PHE A 152 18.10 3.43 -2.56
N LEU A 153 17.09 2.88 -3.22
CA LEU A 153 16.82 1.43 -3.24
C LEU A 153 18.00 0.64 -3.80
N GLY A 154 18.67 1.15 -4.84
CA GLY A 154 19.84 0.50 -5.43
C GLY A 154 21.07 0.41 -4.50
N THR A 155 21.07 1.17 -3.38
CA THR A 155 22.13 1.07 -2.36
C THR A 155 21.89 -0.09 -1.39
N TYR A 156 20.63 -0.48 -1.18
CA TYR A 156 20.25 -1.47 -0.16
C TYR A 156 19.78 -2.80 -0.73
N TYR A 157 19.31 -2.81 -1.98
CA TYR A 157 18.82 -4.01 -2.64
C TYR A 157 19.74 -4.39 -3.81
N GLU A 158 20.36 -5.56 -3.71
CA GLU A 158 21.33 -6.08 -4.67
C GLU A 158 20.66 -6.50 -5.98
N ARG A 159 19.43 -7.00 -5.89
CA ARG A 159 18.73 -7.56 -7.04
C ARG A 159 17.29 -7.04 -7.16
N LEU A 160 16.95 -6.49 -8.33
CA LEU A 160 15.61 -6.14 -8.70
C LEU A 160 14.97 -7.28 -9.51
N ILE A 161 13.83 -7.80 -9.01
CA ILE A 161 13.00 -8.79 -9.68
C ILE A 161 11.74 -8.10 -10.19
N LYS A 162 11.50 -8.18 -11.50
CA LYS A 162 10.29 -7.66 -12.16
C LYS A 162 9.51 -8.83 -12.75
N PRO A 163 8.58 -9.44 -12.00
CA PRO A 163 7.85 -10.61 -12.47
C PRO A 163 6.80 -10.30 -13.52
N THR A 164 6.24 -9.09 -13.49
CA THR A 164 5.22 -8.63 -14.44
C THR A 164 5.19 -7.10 -14.52
N THR A 165 4.43 -6.58 -15.46
CA THR A 165 4.13 -5.15 -15.61
C THR A 165 2.63 -4.92 -15.53
N MET A 166 2.20 -3.67 -15.26
CA MET A 166 0.78 -3.31 -15.29
C MET A 166 0.17 -3.59 -16.67
N LYS A 167 0.90 -3.28 -17.75
CA LYS A 167 0.48 -3.56 -19.12
C LYS A 167 0.19 -5.06 -19.32
N GLU A 168 1.09 -5.95 -18.88
CA GLU A 168 0.91 -7.40 -19.02
C GLU A 168 -0.32 -7.88 -18.22
N LEU A 169 -0.55 -7.34 -17.03
CA LEU A 169 -1.73 -7.67 -16.21
C LEU A 169 -3.04 -7.23 -16.89
N ILE A 170 -3.06 -6.06 -17.51
CA ILE A 170 -4.23 -5.57 -18.28
C ILE A 170 -4.46 -6.44 -19.53
N GLU A 171 -3.42 -6.70 -20.31
CA GLU A 171 -3.50 -7.54 -21.53
C GLU A 171 -4.00 -8.96 -21.23
N ARG A 172 -3.77 -9.47 -20.05
CA ARG A 172 -4.25 -10.77 -19.57
C ARG A 172 -5.65 -10.74 -18.96
N GLY A 173 -6.20 -9.56 -18.71
CA GLY A 173 -7.48 -9.38 -18.02
C GLY A 173 -7.41 -9.53 -16.49
N ASP A 174 -6.22 -9.59 -15.90
CA ASP A 174 -6.02 -9.63 -14.44
C ASP A 174 -6.24 -8.25 -13.80
N LEU A 175 -6.08 -7.17 -14.59
CA LEU A 175 -6.45 -5.80 -14.23
C LEU A 175 -7.35 -5.19 -15.30
N SER A 176 -8.24 -4.31 -14.90
CA SER A 176 -9.07 -3.53 -15.80
C SER A 176 -8.21 -2.57 -16.64
N PRO A 177 -8.54 -2.32 -17.91
CA PRO A 177 -7.98 -1.21 -18.64
C PRO A 177 -8.36 0.10 -17.95
N TYR A 178 -7.57 1.14 -18.16
CA TYR A 178 -7.83 2.47 -17.64
C TYR A 178 -7.81 3.51 -18.76
N GLU A 179 -8.57 4.57 -18.55
CA GLU A 179 -8.53 5.78 -19.35
C GLU A 179 -8.03 6.92 -18.46
N PHE A 180 -7.17 7.76 -19.01
CA PHE A 180 -6.56 8.86 -18.27
C PHE A 180 -7.09 10.19 -18.79
N TYR A 181 -7.80 10.92 -17.93
CA TYR A 181 -8.31 12.25 -18.22
C TYR A 181 -7.52 13.29 -17.41
N ALA A 182 -6.91 14.25 -18.06
CA ALA A 182 -6.21 15.35 -17.43
C ALA A 182 -6.52 16.65 -18.19
N PRO A 183 -7.76 17.13 -18.11
CA PRO A 183 -8.21 18.28 -18.91
C PRO A 183 -7.52 19.58 -18.48
N THR A 184 -7.26 19.74 -17.19
CA THR A 184 -6.67 20.95 -16.60
C THR A 184 -5.35 20.63 -15.93
N LYS A 185 -4.35 21.45 -16.17
CA LYS A 185 -3.05 21.37 -15.52
C LYS A 185 -2.90 22.56 -14.58
N PRO A 186 -2.96 22.37 -13.25
CA PRO A 186 -2.69 23.47 -12.33
C PRO A 186 -1.26 23.99 -12.51
N ASP A 187 -1.09 25.30 -12.50
CA ASP A 187 0.24 25.91 -12.53
C ASP A 187 0.90 25.80 -11.15
N LEU A 188 1.82 24.86 -11.05
CA LEU A 188 2.60 24.61 -9.82
C LEU A 188 3.99 25.26 -9.87
N SER A 189 4.29 26.10 -10.86
CA SER A 189 5.62 26.70 -11.05
C SER A 189 6.09 27.55 -9.86
N ALA A 190 5.15 28.17 -9.13
CA ALA A 190 5.43 28.97 -7.95
C ALA A 190 5.48 28.17 -6.63
N VAL A 191 5.09 26.88 -6.65
CA VAL A 191 5.04 26.04 -5.46
C VAL A 191 6.43 25.58 -5.07
N LYS A 192 6.82 25.84 -3.83
CA LYS A 192 8.13 25.43 -3.31
C LYS A 192 8.11 23.95 -2.97
N SER A 193 9.17 23.24 -3.35
CA SER A 193 9.39 21.88 -2.88
C SER A 193 9.85 21.87 -1.41
N THR A 194 9.41 20.86 -0.69
CA THR A 194 9.94 20.47 0.62
C THR A 194 10.55 19.09 0.52
N SER A 195 11.52 18.76 1.35
CA SER A 195 12.04 17.40 1.41
C SER A 195 11.53 16.72 2.67
N SER A 196 10.85 15.60 2.51
CA SER A 196 10.54 14.72 3.63
C SER A 196 11.57 13.59 3.71
N ALA A 197 11.81 13.09 4.93
CA ALA A 197 12.69 11.94 5.12
C ALA A 197 12.10 10.67 4.53
N GLU A 198 10.79 10.60 4.37
CA GLU A 198 10.00 9.43 3.97
C GLU A 198 9.74 9.36 2.46
N TYR A 199 9.36 10.48 1.86
CA TYR A 199 8.94 10.55 0.45
C TYR A 199 9.93 11.24 -0.47
N GLY A 200 11.02 11.82 0.09
CA GLY A 200 11.97 12.61 -0.69
C GLY A 200 11.49 14.04 -0.92
N SER A 201 11.64 14.55 -2.16
CA SER A 201 11.15 15.88 -2.51
C SER A 201 9.66 15.84 -2.79
N ASP A 202 8.91 16.69 -2.11
CA ASP A 202 7.47 16.85 -2.29
C ASP A 202 7.15 18.35 -2.31
N TYR A 203 5.93 18.70 -2.66
CA TYR A 203 5.48 20.08 -2.62
C TYR A 203 5.02 20.49 -1.21
N LYS A 204 5.06 21.77 -0.93
CA LYS A 204 4.50 22.28 0.33
C LYS A 204 2.98 22.20 0.30
N GLU A 205 2.42 21.43 1.20
CA GLU A 205 0.97 21.12 1.28
C GLU A 205 0.09 22.38 1.28
N ALA A 206 0.44 23.39 2.08
CA ALA A 206 -0.32 24.63 2.15
C ALA A 206 -0.34 25.43 0.84
N GLU A 207 0.78 25.40 0.07
CA GLU A 207 0.87 26.10 -1.21
C GLU A 207 0.07 25.38 -2.30
N ILE A 208 0.12 24.04 -2.33
CA ILE A 208 -0.74 23.24 -3.23
C ILE A 208 -2.20 23.40 -2.86
N ALA A 209 -2.54 23.32 -1.57
CA ALA A 209 -3.92 23.43 -1.12
C ALA A 209 -4.59 24.73 -1.59
N ALA A 210 -3.86 25.85 -1.56
CA ALA A 210 -4.38 27.14 -2.04
C ALA A 210 -4.73 27.10 -3.54
N ILE A 211 -3.91 26.44 -4.36
CA ILE A 211 -4.14 26.30 -5.80
C ILE A 211 -5.30 25.34 -6.08
N MET A 212 -5.27 24.16 -5.46
CA MET A 212 -6.23 23.07 -5.71
C MET A 212 -7.64 23.37 -5.17
N SER A 213 -7.77 24.28 -4.20
CA SER A 213 -9.08 24.73 -3.67
C SER A 213 -9.71 25.84 -4.49
N GLY A 214 -9.12 26.24 -5.60
CA GLY A 214 -9.71 27.23 -6.52
C GLY A 214 -11.06 26.72 -7.06
N ALA A 215 -12.07 27.63 -7.08
CA ALA A 215 -13.43 27.29 -7.50
C ALA A 215 -13.48 26.69 -8.92
N ASP A 216 -12.65 27.19 -9.82
CA ASP A 216 -12.57 26.71 -11.20
C ASP A 216 -12.07 25.27 -11.27
N LEU A 217 -11.04 24.92 -10.46
CA LEU A 217 -10.51 23.55 -10.45
C LEU A 217 -11.47 22.55 -9.81
N VAL A 218 -12.18 22.94 -8.75
CA VAL A 218 -13.19 22.08 -8.09
C VAL A 218 -14.40 21.87 -9.03
N GLY A 219 -14.86 22.93 -9.70
CA GLY A 219 -15.92 22.83 -10.72
C GLY A 219 -15.53 21.91 -11.86
N ASP A 220 -14.31 22.08 -12.38
CA ASP A 220 -13.76 21.24 -13.44
C ASP A 220 -13.70 19.74 -13.07
N VAL A 221 -13.38 19.38 -11.81
CA VAL A 221 -13.42 18.00 -11.33
C VAL A 221 -14.82 17.40 -11.43
N VAL A 222 -15.85 18.12 -10.98
CA VAL A 222 -17.25 17.65 -11.03
C VAL A 222 -17.75 17.53 -12.47
N ASP A 223 -17.53 18.55 -13.30
CA ASP A 223 -17.95 18.57 -14.70
C ASP A 223 -17.27 17.44 -15.50
N ASN A 224 -15.99 17.22 -15.29
CA ASN A 224 -15.26 16.12 -15.93
C ASN A 224 -15.76 14.75 -15.44
N TRP A 225 -16.08 14.61 -14.18
CA TRP A 225 -16.64 13.36 -13.68
C TRP A 225 -18.03 13.10 -14.27
N LEU A 226 -18.91 14.13 -14.35
CA LEU A 226 -20.23 14.00 -14.97
C LEU A 226 -20.12 13.61 -16.47
N ALA A 227 -19.12 14.13 -17.16
CA ALA A 227 -18.90 13.83 -18.57
C ALA A 227 -18.26 12.45 -18.82
N ASN A 228 -17.30 12.04 -17.99
CA ASN A 228 -16.43 10.91 -18.26
C ASN A 228 -16.50 9.78 -17.23
N GLY A 229 -17.00 10.05 -16.03
CA GLY A 229 -17.01 9.10 -14.88
C GLY A 229 -17.99 7.95 -15.01
N GLN A 230 -18.82 7.91 -16.07
CA GLN A 230 -19.77 6.83 -16.39
C GLN A 230 -20.67 6.42 -15.21
N ASN A 231 -20.85 7.30 -14.27
CA ASN A 231 -21.54 7.05 -13.02
C ASN A 231 -20.97 5.86 -12.22
N LEU A 232 -19.66 5.62 -12.33
CA LEU A 232 -18.97 4.57 -11.58
C LEU A 232 -18.67 5.03 -10.14
N PRO A 233 -18.59 4.10 -9.17
CA PRO A 233 -18.08 4.39 -7.84
C PRO A 233 -16.68 4.99 -7.94
N THR A 234 -16.42 6.07 -7.20
CA THR A 234 -15.19 6.84 -7.38
C THR A 234 -14.56 7.22 -6.04
N ILE A 235 -13.23 7.12 -5.97
CA ILE A 235 -12.45 7.62 -4.84
C ILE A 235 -11.75 8.90 -5.28
N CYS A 236 -12.02 9.99 -4.56
CA CYS A 236 -11.42 11.29 -4.81
C CYS A 236 -10.37 11.60 -3.74
N PHE A 237 -9.11 11.83 -4.16
CA PHE A 237 -8.01 12.18 -3.27
C PHE A 237 -7.83 13.69 -3.23
N CYS A 238 -7.94 14.27 -2.04
CA CYS A 238 -7.81 15.70 -1.80
C CYS A 238 -6.56 16.02 -0.98
N VAL A 239 -6.02 17.22 -1.17
CA VAL A 239 -4.80 17.68 -0.49
C VAL A 239 -5.06 18.03 0.97
N THR A 240 -6.20 18.67 1.26
CA THR A 240 -6.57 19.10 2.63
C THR A 240 -8.03 18.79 2.93
N VAL A 241 -8.37 18.79 4.22
CA VAL A 241 -9.77 18.61 4.68
C VAL A 241 -10.69 19.73 4.14
N SER A 242 -10.18 20.96 4.06
CA SER A 242 -10.96 22.07 3.45
C SER A 242 -11.25 21.81 1.98
N HIS A 243 -10.25 21.39 1.19
CA HIS A 243 -10.42 21.01 -0.21
C HIS A 243 -11.43 19.86 -0.34
N ALA A 244 -11.31 18.82 0.49
CA ALA A 244 -12.21 17.68 0.48
C ALA A 244 -13.67 18.09 0.78
N ASN A 245 -13.88 19.00 1.73
CA ASN A 245 -15.22 19.54 2.01
C ASN A 245 -15.80 20.27 0.79
N PHE A 246 -15.03 21.12 0.11
CA PHE A 246 -15.49 21.82 -1.09
C PHE A 246 -15.89 20.83 -2.20
N VAL A 247 -15.06 19.84 -2.47
CA VAL A 247 -15.32 18.82 -3.49
C VAL A 247 -16.56 18.00 -3.13
N THR A 248 -16.72 17.60 -1.86
CA THR A 248 -17.90 16.86 -1.39
C THR A 248 -19.18 17.66 -1.57
N VAL A 249 -19.17 18.93 -1.19
CA VAL A 249 -20.33 19.84 -1.37
C VAL A 249 -20.63 20.01 -2.85
N ALA A 250 -19.64 20.21 -3.72
CA ALA A 250 -19.83 20.40 -5.14
C ALA A 250 -20.46 19.16 -5.81
N PHE A 251 -20.02 17.95 -5.49
CA PHE A 251 -20.65 16.72 -5.99
C PHE A 251 -22.10 16.58 -5.51
N ASN A 252 -22.36 16.82 -4.21
CA ASN A 252 -23.71 16.74 -3.68
C ASN A 252 -24.66 17.79 -4.31
N TRP A 253 -24.20 19.00 -4.61
CA TRP A 253 -24.95 20.00 -5.35
C TRP A 253 -25.25 19.59 -6.79
N ALA A 254 -24.33 18.86 -7.42
CA ALA A 254 -24.55 18.28 -8.74
C ALA A 254 -25.46 17.03 -8.72
N GLY A 255 -26.01 16.65 -7.56
CA GLY A 255 -26.88 15.49 -7.42
C GLY A 255 -26.17 14.16 -7.33
N VAL A 256 -24.86 14.17 -7.12
CA VAL A 256 -24.02 12.97 -6.95
C VAL A 256 -23.71 12.76 -5.47
N ASN A 257 -24.19 11.67 -4.88
CA ASN A 257 -23.99 11.40 -3.46
C ASN A 257 -22.52 11.17 -3.13
N ALA A 258 -21.92 12.12 -2.40
CA ALA A 258 -20.53 12.12 -1.99
C ALA A 258 -20.40 12.19 -0.46
N GLU A 259 -19.51 11.39 0.10
CA GLU A 259 -19.18 11.38 1.53
C GLU A 259 -17.68 11.56 1.73
N ILE A 260 -17.29 12.12 2.88
CA ILE A 260 -15.88 12.44 3.19
C ILE A 260 -15.33 11.49 4.25
N ILE A 261 -14.09 11.02 4.06
CA ILE A 261 -13.31 10.28 5.06
C ILE A 261 -12.00 11.04 5.31
N THR A 262 -11.77 11.41 6.57
CA THR A 262 -10.52 12.05 7.02
C THR A 262 -9.89 11.26 8.16
N ALA A 263 -8.74 11.72 8.66
CA ALA A 263 -8.10 11.14 9.84
C ALA A 263 -8.99 11.22 11.08
N ASP A 264 -9.82 12.28 11.18
CA ASP A 264 -10.72 12.52 12.31
C ASP A 264 -12.04 11.73 12.23
N THR A 265 -12.33 11.07 11.10
CA THR A 265 -13.53 10.25 10.93
C THR A 265 -13.44 9.03 11.85
N PRO A 266 -14.39 8.86 12.82
CA PRO A 266 -14.41 7.70 13.71
C PRO A 266 -14.42 6.37 12.95
N HIS A 267 -13.83 5.36 13.55
CA HIS A 267 -13.68 4.04 12.90
C HIS A 267 -15.03 3.46 12.45
N GLU A 268 -16.05 3.50 13.32
CA GLU A 268 -17.38 2.98 13.02
C GLU A 268 -18.04 3.74 11.86
N GLU A 269 -17.94 5.07 11.86
CA GLU A 269 -18.48 5.92 10.79
C GLU A 269 -17.75 5.64 9.45
N ARG A 270 -16.44 5.47 9.49
CA ARG A 270 -15.66 5.09 8.30
C ARG A 270 -16.15 3.76 7.71
N GLN A 271 -16.38 2.75 8.54
CA GLN A 271 -16.92 1.47 8.10
C GLN A 271 -18.31 1.60 7.47
N LEU A 272 -19.17 2.45 8.04
CA LEU A 272 -20.50 2.71 7.49
C LEU A 272 -20.45 3.43 6.14
N ILE A 273 -19.54 4.39 5.95
CA ILE A 273 -19.34 5.09 4.67
C ILE A 273 -18.84 4.07 3.61
N ILE A 274 -17.85 3.25 3.94
CA ILE A 274 -17.33 2.22 3.04
C ILE A 274 -18.43 1.23 2.68
N HIS A 275 -19.21 0.77 3.65
CA HIS A 275 -20.32 -0.14 3.38
C HIS A 275 -21.36 0.49 2.45
N ARG A 276 -21.75 1.77 2.67
CA ARG A 276 -22.68 2.47 1.76
C ARG A 276 -22.12 2.60 0.35
N PHE A 277 -20.81 2.85 0.22
CA PHE A 277 -20.12 2.91 -1.06
C PHE A 277 -20.16 1.56 -1.79
N GLU A 278 -19.90 0.47 -1.09
CA GLU A 278 -19.97 -0.90 -1.62
C GLU A 278 -21.38 -1.30 -2.05
N GLN A 279 -22.40 -0.81 -1.35
CA GLN A 279 -23.81 -1.04 -1.70
C GLN A 279 -24.36 -0.05 -2.76
N GLY A 280 -23.51 0.88 -3.23
CA GLY A 280 -23.90 1.88 -4.24
C GLY A 280 -24.74 3.05 -3.70
N GLY A 281 -24.91 3.14 -2.40
CA GLY A 281 -25.61 4.27 -1.74
C GLY A 281 -24.78 5.56 -1.75
N THR A 282 -23.45 5.44 -1.61
CA THR A 282 -22.49 6.52 -1.80
C THR A 282 -21.78 6.31 -3.13
N LYS A 283 -21.74 7.36 -3.96
CA LYS A 283 -21.09 7.28 -5.28
C LYS A 283 -19.64 7.72 -5.23
N ILE A 284 -19.35 8.75 -4.46
CA ILE A 284 -18.01 9.33 -4.34
C ILE A 284 -17.56 9.25 -2.88
N ILE A 285 -16.41 8.64 -2.61
CA ILE A 285 -15.68 8.83 -1.35
C ILE A 285 -14.59 9.86 -1.58
N VAL A 286 -14.70 10.99 -0.90
CA VAL A 286 -13.67 12.03 -0.88
C VAL A 286 -12.78 11.82 0.33
N ASN A 287 -11.45 11.76 0.15
CA ASN A 287 -10.56 11.47 1.27
C ASN A 287 -9.29 12.32 1.28
N VAL A 288 -8.67 12.42 2.46
CA VAL A 288 -7.39 13.10 2.68
C VAL A 288 -6.44 12.13 3.38
N GLY A 289 -5.56 11.51 2.60
CA GLY A 289 -4.49 10.63 3.09
C GLY A 289 -4.92 9.34 3.79
N THR A 290 -6.22 9.06 3.93
CA THR A 290 -6.73 7.94 4.75
C THR A 290 -6.91 6.64 3.97
N LEU A 291 -7.19 6.73 2.67
CA LEU A 291 -7.41 5.57 1.79
C LEU A 291 -6.22 5.31 0.85
N VAL A 292 -5.07 5.94 1.11
CA VAL A 292 -3.87 5.83 0.26
C VAL A 292 -3.18 4.46 0.41
N ALA A 293 -3.24 3.89 1.62
CA ALA A 293 -2.63 2.59 1.90
C ALA A 293 -3.58 1.69 2.68
N GLY A 294 -3.72 0.45 2.23
CA GLY A 294 -4.51 -0.57 2.93
C GLY A 294 -6.03 -0.46 2.74
N PHE A 295 -6.50 0.41 1.85
CA PHE A 295 -7.90 0.36 1.42
C PHE A 295 -8.06 -0.77 0.40
N ASP A 296 -8.92 -1.72 0.70
CA ASP A 296 -9.27 -2.84 -0.16
C ASP A 296 -10.80 -2.90 -0.22
N SER A 297 -11.36 -2.90 -1.41
CA SER A 297 -12.81 -2.95 -1.65
C SER A 297 -13.09 -3.78 -2.90
N ASP A 298 -14.14 -4.57 -2.85
CA ASP A 298 -14.59 -5.38 -3.98
C ASP A 298 -15.31 -4.57 -5.08
N VAL A 299 -15.48 -3.26 -4.86
CA VAL A 299 -16.13 -2.35 -5.83
C VAL A 299 -15.22 -2.12 -7.02
N ARG A 300 -15.77 -2.37 -8.20
CA ARG A 300 -15.11 -2.01 -9.47
C ARG A 300 -15.32 -0.53 -9.74
N CYS A 301 -14.25 0.24 -9.67
CA CYS A 301 -14.22 1.66 -10.00
C CYS A 301 -13.76 1.87 -11.44
#